data_a65cafae7f978107e0e188e2d1c30e39
#
_entry.id   a65cafae7f978107e0e188e2d1c30e39
#
_cell.length_a   1.000
_cell.length_b   1.000
_cell.length_c   1.000
_cell.angle_alpha   90.00
_cell.angle_beta   90.00
_cell.angle_gamma   90.00
#
_symmetry.space_group_name_H-M   'P 1'
#
loop_
_entity.id
_entity.type
_entity.pdbx_description
1 polymer ?
#
loop_
_entity_poly.entity_id
_entity_poly.type
_entity_poly.pdbx_seq_one_letter_code
_entity_poly.pdbx_strand_id
1 'polypeptide(L)'
;MTGPVGQIHTLRVRYADSFDDVTAGEEALSPFQIGLGYSGGGSTDKADATANLEGTAGKRLSIQILKQTVEAKTRKLSARWTFEAAQDAQAQQGIDIEAEIMAALAQEITAEIDQEVLNSLRTLAGAAESDVQYDQNAVSGTATFVGDEHAALAVMINRAANKIAQRTRRGAGNFAVVSPHTLTVLQSATTSAFARTT
;
A
#
# COMPACT_ATOMS: atom_id res chain seq x y z
N MET A 1 17.55 12.42 -7.26
CA MET A 1 17.39 12.78 -8.68
C MET A 1 18.31 13.95 -8.99
N THR A 2 19.17 13.82 -9.96
CA THR A 2 20.09 14.90 -10.40
C THR A 2 19.49 15.81 -11.47
N GLY A 3 18.32 15.46 -12.00
CA GLY A 3 17.57 16.22 -13.01
C GLY A 3 16.08 16.25 -12.73
N PRO A 4 15.31 17.08 -13.47
CA PRO A 4 13.87 17.26 -13.25
C PRO A 4 13.05 16.02 -13.66
N VAL A 5 13.62 15.08 -14.37
CA VAL A 5 12.97 13.85 -14.84
C VAL A 5 13.83 12.65 -14.47
N GLY A 6 13.21 11.67 -13.83
CA GLY A 6 13.79 10.36 -13.55
C GLY A 6 13.09 9.26 -14.37
N GLN A 7 13.80 8.18 -14.65
CA GLN A 7 13.24 7.02 -15.32
C GLN A 7 13.45 5.79 -14.47
N ILE A 8 12.38 5.03 -14.26
CA ILE A 8 12.42 3.75 -13.56
C ILE A 8 12.16 2.67 -14.60
N HIS A 9 13.10 1.74 -14.72
CA HIS A 9 12.95 0.58 -15.60
C HIS A 9 12.59 -0.63 -14.74
N THR A 10 11.52 -1.30 -15.11
CA THR A 10 11.06 -2.53 -14.46
C THR A 10 11.08 -3.67 -15.47
N LEU A 11 11.78 -4.75 -15.15
CA LEU A 11 11.77 -5.97 -15.94
C LEU A 11 10.63 -6.86 -15.43
N ARG A 12 9.75 -7.26 -16.33
CA ARG A 12 8.66 -8.20 -16.04
C ARG A 12 8.73 -9.39 -16.97
N VAL A 13 8.47 -10.57 -16.40
CA VAL A 13 8.32 -11.82 -17.14
C VAL A 13 6.85 -12.13 -17.23
N ARG A 14 6.34 -12.34 -18.44
CA ARG A 14 4.93 -12.61 -18.69
C ARG A 14 4.74 -13.90 -19.50
N TYR A 15 3.58 -14.53 -19.30
CA TYR A 15 3.16 -15.63 -20.13
C TYR A 15 2.84 -15.11 -21.55
N ALA A 16 3.45 -15.72 -22.55
CA ALA A 16 3.21 -15.32 -23.96
C ALA A 16 2.00 -16.03 -24.57
N ASP A 17 1.69 -17.21 -24.08
CA ASP A 17 0.60 -18.04 -24.58
C ASP A 17 -0.43 -18.27 -23.45
N SER A 18 -1.71 -18.34 -23.81
CA SER A 18 -2.79 -18.70 -22.87
C SER A 18 -2.88 -20.20 -22.71
N PHE A 19 -3.09 -20.67 -21.48
CA PHE A 19 -3.26 -22.07 -21.17
C PHE A 19 -3.97 -22.25 -19.83
N ASP A 20 -5.09 -22.99 -19.84
CA ASP A 20 -5.91 -23.26 -18.67
C ASP A 20 -6.23 -21.96 -17.90
N ASP A 21 -5.85 -21.87 -16.65
CA ASP A 21 -6.07 -20.70 -15.79
C ASP A 21 -5.15 -19.49 -16.09
N VAL A 22 -4.25 -19.61 -17.06
CA VAL A 22 -3.27 -18.57 -17.40
C VAL A 22 -3.64 -17.87 -18.69
N THR A 23 -3.74 -16.56 -18.64
CA THR A 23 -3.99 -15.72 -19.80
C THR A 23 -2.70 -15.11 -20.34
N ALA A 24 -2.55 -15.07 -21.67
CA ALA A 24 -1.42 -14.40 -22.32
C ALA A 24 -1.31 -12.94 -21.87
N GLY A 25 -0.11 -12.52 -21.49
CA GLY A 25 0.16 -11.18 -20.93
C GLY A 25 0.09 -11.09 -19.40
N GLU A 26 -0.34 -12.13 -18.72
CA GLU A 26 -0.33 -12.21 -17.27
C GLU A 26 1.10 -12.37 -16.73
N GLU A 27 1.36 -11.89 -15.52
CA GLU A 27 2.69 -11.91 -14.94
C GLU A 27 3.10 -13.31 -14.53
N ALA A 28 4.16 -13.82 -15.13
CA ALA A 28 4.78 -15.08 -14.74
C ALA A 28 5.59 -14.87 -13.44
N LEU A 29 5.76 -15.92 -12.66
CA LEU A 29 6.41 -15.89 -11.35
C LEU A 29 5.65 -15.04 -10.32
N SER A 30 4.37 -14.77 -10.57
CA SER A 30 3.50 -14.10 -9.62
C SER A 30 3.37 -14.94 -8.33
N PRO A 31 3.39 -14.32 -7.15
CA PRO A 31 3.13 -15.03 -5.90
C PRO A 31 1.68 -15.52 -5.79
N PHE A 32 0.77 -15.02 -6.61
CA PHE A 32 -0.67 -15.34 -6.56
C PHE A 32 -1.04 -16.52 -7.42
N GLN A 33 -0.48 -16.59 -8.61
CA GLN A 33 -0.86 -17.55 -9.60
C GLN A 33 0.38 -18.07 -10.32
N ILE A 34 0.62 -19.35 -10.17
CA ILE A 34 1.63 -20.07 -10.92
C ILE A 34 0.86 -20.91 -11.94
N GLY A 35 1.19 -20.74 -13.19
CA GLY A 35 0.57 -21.54 -14.27
C GLY A 35 0.87 -23.02 -14.09
N LEU A 36 -0.08 -23.73 -13.50
CA LEU A 36 0.02 -25.17 -13.34
C LEU A 36 -0.08 -25.82 -14.73
N GLY A 37 0.87 -26.69 -15.05
CA GLY A 37 0.89 -27.38 -16.34
C GLY A 37 1.36 -26.52 -17.52
N TYR A 38 1.75 -25.25 -17.30
CA TYR A 38 2.20 -24.38 -18.40
C TYR A 38 3.42 -24.94 -19.14
N SER A 39 4.31 -25.65 -18.49
CA SER A 39 5.47 -26.30 -19.10
C SER A 39 5.15 -27.66 -19.72
N GLY A 40 3.97 -28.23 -19.50
CA GLY A 40 3.52 -29.50 -20.04
C GLY A 40 2.40 -29.37 -21.05
N GLY A 41 1.87 -30.48 -21.53
CA GLY A 41 0.79 -30.54 -22.52
C GLY A 41 -0.58 -30.92 -21.96
N GLY A 42 -0.64 -31.49 -20.76
CA GLY A 42 -1.87 -32.02 -20.17
C GLY A 42 -2.62 -31.04 -19.30
N SER A 43 -3.95 -31.07 -19.33
CA SER A 43 -4.80 -30.22 -18.50
C SER A 43 -4.81 -30.64 -17.02
N THR A 44 -4.51 -31.88 -16.73
CA THR A 44 -4.55 -32.46 -15.39
C THR A 44 -3.16 -32.78 -14.85
N ASP A 45 -2.23 -33.15 -15.72
CA ASP A 45 -0.86 -33.51 -15.38
C ASP A 45 0.11 -32.42 -15.87
N LYS A 46 0.94 -31.99 -14.96
CA LYS A 46 1.92 -30.91 -15.15
C LYS A 46 3.05 -31.26 -16.09
N ALA A 47 3.28 -32.54 -16.33
CA ALA A 47 4.23 -33.08 -17.30
C ALA A 47 3.48 -34.01 -18.26
N ASP A 48 3.89 -34.03 -19.51
CA ASP A 48 3.33 -34.92 -20.53
C ASP A 48 4.37 -35.94 -20.99
N ALA A 49 3.91 -37.02 -21.63
CA ALA A 49 4.80 -38.04 -22.17
C ALA A 49 5.76 -37.44 -23.19
N THR A 50 7.01 -37.88 -23.17
CA THR A 50 8.07 -37.37 -24.06
C THR A 50 7.64 -37.46 -25.54
N ALA A 51 6.95 -38.55 -25.92
CA ALA A 51 6.46 -38.77 -27.28
C ALA A 51 5.46 -37.68 -27.74
N ASN A 52 4.69 -37.07 -26.83
CA ASN A 52 3.72 -36.03 -27.16
C ASN A 52 4.39 -34.64 -27.27
N LEU A 53 5.51 -34.43 -26.56
CA LEU A 53 6.24 -33.16 -26.58
C LEU A 53 7.36 -33.11 -27.64
N GLU A 54 7.78 -34.28 -28.15
CA GLU A 54 8.75 -34.35 -29.24
C GLU A 54 8.17 -33.71 -30.52
N GLY A 55 8.87 -32.67 -30.99
CA GLY A 55 8.47 -31.95 -32.22
C GLY A 55 7.47 -30.81 -32.01
N THR A 56 6.99 -30.58 -30.79
CA THR A 56 6.17 -29.41 -30.45
C THR A 56 7.02 -28.33 -29.76
N ALA A 57 6.86 -27.08 -30.20
CA ALA A 57 7.45 -25.95 -29.48
C ALA A 57 6.71 -25.79 -28.16
N GLY A 58 7.43 -25.83 -27.04
CA GLY A 58 6.86 -25.56 -25.71
C GLY A 58 6.25 -24.14 -25.64
N LYS A 59 5.39 -23.89 -24.64
CA LYS A 59 4.79 -22.58 -24.40
C LYS A 59 5.86 -21.58 -24.00
N ARG A 60 5.67 -20.33 -24.37
CA ARG A 60 6.69 -19.29 -24.32
C ARG A 60 6.47 -18.34 -23.14
N LEU A 61 7.58 -17.86 -22.58
CA LEU A 61 7.60 -16.72 -21.69
C LEU A 61 8.16 -15.51 -22.45
N SER A 62 7.61 -14.34 -22.19
CA SER A 62 8.07 -13.08 -22.74
C SER A 62 8.68 -12.21 -21.65
N ILE A 63 9.78 -11.53 -21.97
CA ILE A 63 10.41 -10.55 -21.10
C ILE A 63 10.03 -9.16 -21.62
N GLN A 64 9.45 -8.35 -20.75
CA GLN A 64 9.08 -6.97 -21.06
C GLN A 64 9.83 -6.01 -20.14
N ILE A 65 10.40 -4.97 -20.72
CA ILE A 65 10.98 -3.85 -19.99
C ILE A 65 9.97 -2.71 -20.02
N LEU A 66 9.39 -2.41 -18.87
CA LEU A 66 8.48 -1.27 -18.68
C LEU A 66 9.29 -0.07 -18.23
N LYS A 67 9.04 1.06 -18.86
CA LYS A 67 9.62 2.35 -18.51
C LYS A 67 8.54 3.21 -17.85
N GLN A 68 8.84 3.70 -16.66
CA GLN A 68 8.02 4.67 -15.97
C GLN A 68 8.82 5.95 -15.78
N THR A 69 8.27 7.07 -16.23
CA THR A 69 8.87 8.39 -16.04
C THR A 69 8.33 9.01 -14.77
N VAL A 70 9.21 9.59 -13.97
CA VAL A 70 8.89 10.34 -12.77
C VAL A 70 9.36 11.77 -12.97
N GLU A 71 8.44 12.72 -12.89
CA GLU A 71 8.73 14.15 -13.01
C GLU A 71 8.80 14.79 -11.64
N ALA A 72 9.78 15.66 -11.44
CA ALA A 72 9.88 16.47 -10.24
C ALA A 72 8.80 17.56 -10.25
N LYS A 73 8.03 17.64 -9.17
CA LYS A 73 7.04 18.70 -8.95
C LYS A 73 7.50 19.57 -7.80
N THR A 74 7.22 20.84 -7.87
CA THR A 74 7.61 21.84 -6.87
C THR A 74 6.38 22.28 -6.09
N ARG A 75 6.52 22.42 -4.78
CA ARG A 75 5.53 23.05 -3.90
C ARG A 75 6.03 24.42 -3.51
N LYS A 76 5.14 25.39 -3.42
CA LYS A 76 5.47 26.74 -3.03
C LYS A 76 4.40 27.28 -2.10
N LEU A 77 4.82 27.69 -0.93
CA LEU A 77 3.99 28.38 0.05
C LEU A 77 4.65 29.70 0.39
N SER A 78 3.87 30.74 0.63
CA SER A 78 4.37 32.05 0.99
C SER A 78 3.56 32.65 2.13
N ALA A 79 4.22 33.35 3.04
CA ALA A 79 3.59 34.12 4.08
C ALA A 79 4.04 35.58 3.97
N ARG A 80 3.23 36.48 4.53
CA ARG A 80 3.52 37.90 4.58
C ARG A 80 3.25 38.38 6.00
N TRP A 81 4.09 39.28 6.47
CA TRP A 81 3.91 40.02 7.72
C TRP A 81 4.34 41.48 7.52
N THR A 82 3.87 42.34 8.38
CA THR A 82 4.27 43.74 8.38
C THR A 82 5.48 43.95 9.28
N PHE A 83 6.32 44.91 8.96
CA PHE A 83 7.47 45.25 9.76
C PHE A 83 7.08 45.69 11.18
N GLU A 84 5.98 46.44 11.31
CA GLU A 84 5.44 46.87 12.58
C GLU A 84 5.04 45.70 13.46
N ALA A 85 4.34 44.71 12.91
CA ALA A 85 3.98 43.50 13.65
C ALA A 85 5.20 42.71 14.12
N ALA A 86 6.27 42.63 13.34
CA ALA A 86 7.51 42.00 13.74
C ALA A 86 8.20 42.75 14.91
N GLN A 87 8.23 44.08 14.83
CA GLN A 87 8.83 44.92 15.86
C GLN A 87 8.04 44.85 17.18
N ASP A 88 6.71 44.90 17.11
CA ASP A 88 5.84 44.80 18.28
C ASP A 88 5.94 43.46 18.98
N ALA A 89 5.97 42.35 18.22
CA ALA A 89 6.11 41.02 18.79
C ALA A 89 7.49 40.84 19.45
N GLN A 90 8.54 41.34 18.85
CA GLN A 90 9.87 41.28 19.45
C GLN A 90 9.97 42.16 20.71
N ALA A 91 9.38 43.35 20.70
CA ALA A 91 9.43 44.29 21.83
C ALA A 91 8.57 43.83 23.02
N GLN A 92 7.38 43.26 22.73
CA GLN A 92 6.42 42.89 23.79
C GLN A 92 6.57 41.43 24.25
N GLN A 93 6.91 40.50 23.35
CA GLN A 93 6.91 39.06 23.61
C GLN A 93 8.28 38.42 23.48
N GLY A 94 9.26 39.13 22.88
CA GLY A 94 10.59 38.59 22.62
C GLY A 94 10.60 37.47 21.54
N ILE A 95 9.57 37.38 20.70
CA ILE A 95 9.39 36.37 19.68
C ILE A 95 9.89 36.89 18.33
N ASP A 96 10.69 36.11 17.67
CA ASP A 96 11.07 36.34 16.26
C ASP A 96 9.99 35.79 15.35
N ILE A 97 9.14 36.68 14.81
CA ILE A 97 8.05 36.32 13.91
C ILE A 97 8.56 35.60 12.65
N GLU A 98 9.72 36.00 12.15
CA GLU A 98 10.28 35.38 10.93
C GLU A 98 10.62 33.91 11.16
N ALA A 99 11.28 33.59 12.25
CA ALA A 99 11.60 32.22 12.60
C ALA A 99 10.35 31.37 12.85
N GLU A 100 9.35 31.90 13.55
CA GLU A 100 8.10 31.21 13.83
C GLU A 100 7.29 30.92 12.55
N ILE A 101 7.18 31.90 11.66
CA ILE A 101 6.49 31.72 10.39
C ILE A 101 7.20 30.69 9.51
N MET A 102 8.54 30.72 9.44
CA MET A 102 9.31 29.73 8.70
C MET A 102 9.09 28.32 9.25
N ALA A 103 9.04 28.15 10.55
CA ALA A 103 8.74 26.88 11.19
C ALA A 103 7.31 26.40 10.87
N ALA A 104 6.33 27.30 10.94
CA ALA A 104 4.94 26.99 10.60
C ALA A 104 4.77 26.59 9.12
N LEU A 105 5.41 27.31 8.19
CA LEU A 105 5.41 26.98 6.77
C LEU A 105 6.04 25.60 6.50
N ALA A 106 7.14 25.29 7.16
CA ALA A 106 7.80 23.99 7.02
C ALA A 106 6.91 22.85 7.54
N GLN A 107 6.23 23.07 8.67
CA GLN A 107 5.29 22.10 9.24
C GLN A 107 4.09 21.85 8.31
N GLU A 108 3.52 22.91 7.75
CA GLU A 108 2.39 22.80 6.81
C GLU A 108 2.76 22.01 5.55
N ILE A 109 3.91 22.32 4.95
CA ILE A 109 4.40 21.58 3.78
C ILE A 109 4.64 20.11 4.11
N THR A 110 5.20 19.82 5.29
CA THR A 110 5.43 18.44 5.72
C THR A 110 4.12 17.68 5.89
N ALA A 111 3.13 18.31 6.55
CA ALA A 111 1.81 17.71 6.73
C ALA A 111 1.10 17.44 5.39
N GLU A 112 1.22 18.36 4.44
CA GLU A 112 0.67 18.20 3.09
C GLU A 112 1.32 17.01 2.35
N ILE A 113 2.64 16.88 2.45
CA ILE A 113 3.38 15.77 1.84
C ILE A 113 2.94 14.43 2.46
N ASP A 114 2.83 14.36 3.77
CA ASP A 114 2.40 13.16 4.48
C ASP A 114 1.00 12.74 4.05
N GLN A 115 0.07 13.69 3.95
CA GLN A 115 -1.29 13.42 3.46
C GLN A 115 -1.30 12.92 2.02
N GLU A 116 -0.48 13.51 1.15
CA GLU A 116 -0.39 13.05 -0.25
C GLU A 116 0.17 11.63 -0.35
N VAL A 117 1.20 11.31 0.44
CA VAL A 117 1.76 9.94 0.49
C VAL A 117 0.71 8.94 0.96
N LEU A 118 -0.01 9.25 2.05
CA LEU A 118 -1.08 8.38 2.56
C LEU A 118 -2.21 8.21 1.55
N ASN A 119 -2.61 9.27 0.87
CA ASN A 119 -3.65 9.20 -0.16
C ASN A 119 -3.20 8.38 -1.38
N SER A 120 -1.94 8.51 -1.77
CA SER A 120 -1.34 7.72 -2.86
C SER A 120 -1.30 6.24 -2.50
N LEU A 121 -0.91 5.90 -1.27
CA LEU A 121 -0.93 4.52 -0.77
C LEU A 121 -2.35 3.95 -0.72
N ARG A 122 -3.32 4.75 -0.25
CA ARG A 122 -4.74 4.36 -0.23
C ARG A 122 -5.28 4.10 -1.64
N THR A 123 -4.92 4.94 -2.59
CA THR A 123 -5.32 4.79 -4.01
C THR A 123 -4.69 3.53 -4.62
N LEU A 124 -3.42 3.27 -4.31
CA LEU A 124 -2.71 2.06 -4.76
C LEU A 124 -3.32 0.78 -4.17
N ALA A 125 -3.73 0.83 -2.91
CA ALA A 125 -4.38 -0.32 -2.26
C ALA A 125 -5.72 -0.69 -2.91
N GLY A 126 -6.39 0.28 -3.55
CA GLY A 126 -7.68 0.06 -4.20
C GLY A 126 -8.83 -0.20 -3.22
N ALA A 127 -9.89 -0.85 -3.70
CA ALA A 127 -11.00 -1.27 -2.87
C ALA A 127 -10.59 -2.47 -2.00
N ALA A 128 -11.01 -2.47 -0.74
CA ALA A 128 -10.79 -3.60 0.13
C ALA A 128 -11.54 -4.84 -0.39
N GLU A 129 -10.85 -5.97 -0.42
CA GLU A 129 -11.48 -7.25 -0.73
C GLU A 129 -12.52 -7.61 0.36
N SER A 130 -13.59 -8.31 -0.02
CA SER A 130 -14.72 -8.60 0.87
C SER A 130 -14.33 -9.31 2.17
N ASP A 131 -13.27 -10.08 2.15
CA ASP A 131 -12.78 -10.85 3.31
C ASP A 131 -11.93 -10.03 4.31
N VAL A 132 -11.60 -8.76 3.97
CA VAL A 132 -10.95 -7.79 4.86
C VAL A 132 -11.79 -6.54 5.10
N GLN A 133 -13.07 -6.56 4.71
CA GLN A 133 -14.02 -5.52 5.05
C GLN A 133 -14.64 -5.83 6.42
N TYR A 134 -14.62 -4.84 7.31
CA TYR A 134 -15.29 -4.92 8.60
C TYR A 134 -16.59 -4.12 8.54
N ASP A 135 -17.70 -4.81 8.74
CA ASP A 135 -18.99 -4.20 8.91
C ASP A 135 -19.51 -4.53 10.32
N GLN A 136 -19.58 -3.52 11.15
CA GLN A 136 -20.05 -3.66 12.52
C GLN A 136 -21.50 -4.16 12.58
N ASN A 137 -22.36 -3.73 11.67
CA ASN A 137 -23.76 -4.16 11.64
C ASN A 137 -23.89 -5.66 11.31
N ALA A 138 -23.02 -6.19 10.46
CA ALA A 138 -23.02 -7.61 10.13
C ALA A 138 -22.53 -8.48 11.29
N VAL A 139 -21.63 -7.97 12.11
CA VAL A 139 -21.12 -8.65 13.31
C VAL A 139 -22.12 -8.52 14.46
N SER A 140 -22.70 -7.33 14.64
CA SER A 140 -23.64 -6.99 15.73
C SER A 140 -24.98 -7.73 15.63
N GLY A 141 -25.38 -8.23 14.48
CA GLY A 141 -26.62 -8.98 14.30
C GLY A 141 -26.71 -10.29 15.12
N THR A 142 -25.58 -10.77 15.64
CA THR A 142 -25.50 -12.01 16.44
C THR A 142 -24.66 -11.84 17.72
N ALA A 143 -23.87 -10.78 17.83
CA ALA A 143 -22.99 -10.56 18.97
C ALA A 143 -23.77 -9.90 20.13
N THR A 144 -23.68 -10.50 21.27
CA THR A 144 -24.29 -10.02 22.53
C THR A 144 -23.33 -9.15 23.34
N PHE A 145 -22.08 -9.03 22.94
CA PHE A 145 -21.04 -8.35 23.69
C PHE A 145 -20.12 -7.49 22.79
N VAL A 146 -20.03 -6.20 23.08
CA VAL A 146 -19.25 -5.23 22.30
C VAL A 146 -17.76 -5.60 22.21
N GLY A 147 -17.22 -6.27 23.22
CA GLY A 147 -15.85 -6.75 23.22
C GLY A 147 -15.54 -7.75 22.11
N ASP A 148 -16.51 -8.57 21.71
CA ASP A 148 -16.36 -9.53 20.61
C ASP A 148 -16.34 -8.83 19.26
N GLU A 149 -17.11 -7.75 19.09
CA GLU A 149 -17.07 -6.92 17.90
C GLU A 149 -15.70 -6.26 17.73
N HIS A 150 -15.13 -5.73 18.81
CA HIS A 150 -13.80 -5.14 18.80
C HIS A 150 -12.72 -6.18 18.55
N ALA A 151 -12.87 -7.39 19.08
CA ALA A 151 -11.96 -8.50 18.80
C ALA A 151 -12.00 -8.93 17.33
N ALA A 152 -13.20 -8.95 16.71
CA ALA A 152 -13.36 -9.23 15.29
C ALA A 152 -12.60 -8.21 14.41
N LEU A 153 -12.61 -6.93 14.77
CA LEU A 153 -11.84 -5.89 14.08
C LEU A 153 -10.32 -6.18 14.15
N ALA A 154 -9.81 -6.59 15.31
CA ALA A 154 -8.39 -6.96 15.48
C ALA A 154 -8.01 -8.15 14.60
N VAL A 155 -8.87 -9.16 14.50
CA VAL A 155 -8.66 -10.32 13.60
C VAL A 155 -8.61 -9.89 12.14
N MET A 156 -9.48 -8.96 11.73
CA MET A 156 -9.49 -8.44 10.35
C MET A 156 -8.20 -7.67 10.01
N ILE A 157 -7.68 -6.88 10.96
CA ILE A 157 -6.39 -6.17 10.77
C ILE A 157 -5.25 -7.18 10.59
N ASN A 158 -5.20 -8.23 11.43
CA ASN A 158 -4.20 -9.29 11.28
C ASN A 158 -4.33 -10.03 9.94
N ARG A 159 -5.56 -10.26 9.47
CA ARG A 159 -5.79 -10.85 8.14
C ARG A 159 -5.26 -9.94 7.03
N ALA A 160 -5.52 -8.63 7.09
CA ALA A 160 -4.99 -7.67 6.14
C ALA A 160 -3.44 -7.64 6.15
N ALA A 161 -2.82 -7.69 7.35
CA ALA A 161 -1.37 -7.77 7.49
C ALA A 161 -0.79 -9.04 6.84
N ASN A 162 -1.44 -10.19 7.03
CA ASN A 162 -1.04 -11.45 6.42
C ASN A 162 -1.22 -11.44 4.88
N LYS A 163 -2.23 -10.76 4.35
CA LYS A 163 -2.37 -10.56 2.90
C LYS A 163 -1.19 -9.80 2.30
N ILE A 164 -0.68 -8.79 3.02
CA ILE A 164 0.55 -8.10 2.58
C ILE A 164 1.71 -9.10 2.49
N ALA A 165 1.86 -9.99 3.47
CA ALA A 165 2.90 -11.03 3.45
C ALA A 165 2.73 -11.99 2.27
N GLN A 166 1.51 -12.42 1.99
CA GLN A 166 1.22 -13.27 0.83
C GLN A 166 1.60 -12.59 -0.49
N ARG A 167 1.24 -11.32 -0.62
CA ARG A 167 1.46 -10.54 -1.85
C ARG A 167 2.93 -10.19 -2.06
N THR A 168 3.62 -9.82 -1.03
CA THR A 168 5.00 -9.33 -1.13
C THR A 168 6.05 -10.43 -0.93
N ARG A 169 5.69 -11.51 -0.23
CA ARG A 169 6.60 -12.57 0.25
C ARG A 169 7.81 -12.02 1.03
N ARG A 170 7.69 -10.81 1.58
CA ARG A 170 8.79 -10.10 2.26
C ARG A 170 8.53 -9.78 3.72
N GLY A 171 7.32 -9.87 4.18
CA GLY A 171 6.95 -9.58 5.55
C GLY A 171 5.49 -9.13 5.66
N ALA A 172 4.91 -9.35 6.83
CA ALA A 172 3.56 -8.90 7.13
C ALA A 172 3.52 -7.40 7.46
N GLY A 173 2.34 -6.80 7.41
CA GLY A 173 2.13 -5.45 7.92
C GLY A 173 2.45 -5.39 9.41
N ASN A 174 3.22 -4.39 9.82
CA ASN A 174 3.71 -4.21 11.20
C ASN A 174 3.21 -2.92 11.85
N PHE A 175 2.60 -2.01 11.11
CA PHE A 175 2.00 -0.79 11.65
C PHE A 175 0.71 -0.45 10.89
N ALA A 176 -0.18 0.30 11.54
CA ALA A 176 -1.41 0.82 10.95
C ALA A 176 -1.57 2.29 11.32
N VAL A 177 -2.04 3.08 10.36
CA VAL A 177 -2.40 4.49 10.58
C VAL A 177 -3.91 4.56 10.75
N VAL A 178 -4.35 4.94 11.93
CA VAL A 178 -5.77 4.98 12.30
C VAL A 178 -6.12 6.31 12.96
N SER A 179 -7.42 6.66 12.96
CA SER A 179 -7.89 7.82 13.71
C SER A 179 -7.86 7.55 15.22
N PRO A 180 -7.79 8.58 16.07
CA PRO A 180 -7.82 8.40 17.53
C PRO A 180 -9.06 7.65 18.02
N HIS A 181 -10.20 7.83 17.36
CA HIS A 181 -11.43 7.11 17.70
C HIS A 181 -11.31 5.60 17.44
N THR A 182 -10.78 5.22 16.29
CA THR A 182 -10.52 3.81 15.96
C THR A 182 -9.48 3.20 16.90
N LEU A 183 -8.47 3.97 17.32
CA LEU A 183 -7.48 3.51 18.29
C LEU A 183 -8.14 3.16 19.63
N THR A 184 -9.08 3.97 20.12
CA THR A 184 -9.83 3.68 21.34
C THR A 184 -10.60 2.37 21.26
N VAL A 185 -11.25 2.12 20.11
CA VAL A 185 -11.96 0.84 19.86
C VAL A 185 -10.99 -0.34 19.91
N LEU A 186 -9.83 -0.22 19.25
CA LEU A 186 -8.83 -1.29 19.24
C LEU A 186 -8.21 -1.55 20.63
N GLN A 187 -7.99 -0.50 21.41
CA GLN A 187 -7.46 -0.63 22.78
C GLN A 187 -8.48 -1.19 23.76
N SER A 188 -9.77 -0.98 23.52
CA SER A 188 -10.86 -1.52 24.33
C SER A 188 -11.20 -2.99 23.97
N ALA A 189 -10.61 -3.56 22.92
CA ALA A 189 -10.77 -4.97 22.60
C ALA A 189 -10.19 -5.84 23.72
N THR A 190 -10.83 -6.94 24.02
CA THR A 190 -10.44 -7.89 25.08
C THR A 190 -9.04 -8.48 24.87
N THR A 191 -8.53 -8.41 23.65
CA THR A 191 -7.17 -8.82 23.27
C THR A 191 -6.40 -7.56 22.88
N SER A 192 -5.87 -6.80 23.84
CA SER A 192 -5.08 -5.60 23.58
C SER A 192 -3.68 -5.98 23.06
N ALA A 193 -3.60 -6.33 21.77
CA ALA A 193 -2.34 -6.56 21.08
C ALA A 193 -1.77 -5.28 20.44
N PHE A 194 -2.49 -4.16 20.53
CA PHE A 194 -2.13 -2.91 19.88
C PHE A 194 -1.51 -1.93 20.88
N ALA A 195 -0.22 -1.68 20.72
CA ALA A 195 0.49 -0.64 21.45
C ALA A 195 0.56 0.65 20.63
N ARG A 196 0.48 1.78 21.33
CA ARG A 196 0.69 3.09 20.72
C ARG A 196 2.19 3.28 20.51
N THR A 197 2.61 3.57 19.29
CA THR A 197 3.97 4.06 19.04
C THR A 197 4.04 5.55 19.41
N THR A 198 4.94 5.90 20.25
CA THR A 198 5.28 7.31 20.60
C THR A 198 6.22 7.88 19.56
#